data_5a830c8f6315ece15e771ec5bfa504d9
#
_entry.id   5a830c8f6315ece15e771ec5bfa504d9
#
_cell.length_a   1.000
_cell.length_b   1.000
_cell.length_c   1.000
_cell.angle_alpha   90.00
_cell.angle_beta   90.00
_cell.angle_gamma   90.00
#
_symmetry.space_group_name_H-M   'P 1'
#
loop_
_entity.id
_entity.type
_entity.pdbx_description
1 polymer ?
#
loop_
_entity_poly.entity_id
_entity_poly.type
_entity_poly.pdbx_seq_one_letter_code
_entity_poly.pdbx_strand_id
1 'polypeptide(L)'
;MLFNLKERFQSLRMLKGLGQFLQHPDDLQSVYAVAASVQGSPMAAQMMRHMLSEPGIAAMIQEQWRPAAIDLDALEQLPAGSLGQCYASQLKAQGITPQTLIDPAPIANDQDFIVHRLKETHDIVHVLTGFGVDGVGEIGLQAFNLAQNRSPLAVLLIFGGMLKTLQDDQPLEALLHAISRGFEMGLKAECVVGYKLEDGWKRPLSEWRAELKLPQSLA
;
A
#
# COMPACT_ATOMS: atom_id res chain seq x y z
N MET A 1 -27.79 -6.03 -20.96
CA MET A 1 -26.94 -4.91 -20.59
C MET A 1 -25.67 -5.00 -21.43
N LEU A 2 -25.58 -4.17 -22.48
CA LEU A 2 -24.44 -4.19 -23.42
C LEU A 2 -23.30 -3.39 -22.74
N PHE A 3 -22.29 -4.09 -22.23
CA PHE A 3 -21.05 -3.43 -21.82
C PHE A 3 -20.48 -2.65 -23.00
N ASN A 4 -20.14 -1.37 -22.77
CA ASN A 4 -19.47 -0.52 -23.74
C ASN A 4 -18.15 -1.19 -24.18
N LEU A 5 -17.74 -1.02 -25.44
CA LEU A 5 -16.49 -1.59 -25.96
C LEU A 5 -15.27 -1.27 -25.07
N LYS A 6 -15.20 -0.04 -24.53
CA LYS A 6 -14.16 0.37 -23.59
C LYS A 6 -14.14 -0.47 -22.31
N GLU A 7 -15.31 -0.79 -21.75
CA GLU A 7 -15.44 -1.63 -20.55
C GLU A 7 -15.00 -3.07 -20.82
N ARG A 8 -15.29 -3.60 -22.01
CA ARG A 8 -14.83 -4.94 -22.41
C ARG A 8 -13.32 -5.01 -22.57
N PHE A 9 -12.69 -4.00 -23.20
CA PHE A 9 -11.22 -3.91 -23.29
C PHE A 9 -10.59 -3.75 -21.92
N GLN A 10 -11.16 -2.96 -21.02
CA GLN A 10 -10.69 -2.80 -19.66
C GLN A 10 -10.74 -4.14 -18.89
N SER A 11 -11.85 -4.85 -18.97
CA SER A 11 -12.01 -6.18 -18.33
C SER A 11 -10.99 -7.20 -18.84
N LEU A 12 -10.71 -7.21 -20.15
CA LEU A 12 -9.70 -8.08 -20.74
C LEU A 12 -8.28 -7.74 -20.27
N ARG A 13 -7.95 -6.45 -20.14
CA ARG A 13 -6.66 -6.02 -19.57
C ARG A 13 -6.51 -6.47 -18.13
N MET A 14 -7.55 -6.32 -17.31
CA MET A 14 -7.54 -6.76 -15.91
C MET A 14 -7.36 -8.27 -15.79
N LEU A 15 -8.07 -9.06 -16.62
CA LEU A 15 -7.91 -10.52 -16.67
C LEU A 15 -6.50 -10.94 -17.10
N LYS A 16 -5.91 -10.24 -18.08
CA LYS A 16 -4.53 -10.51 -18.50
C LYS A 16 -3.53 -10.18 -17.38
N GLY A 17 -3.65 -9.03 -16.73
CA GLY A 17 -2.79 -8.65 -15.59
C GLY A 17 -2.91 -9.66 -14.45
N LEU A 18 -4.12 -10.04 -14.07
CA LEU A 18 -4.35 -11.07 -13.05
C LEU A 18 -3.74 -12.42 -13.45
N GLY A 19 -3.90 -12.82 -14.72
CA GLY A 19 -3.30 -14.08 -15.23
C GLY A 19 -1.76 -14.09 -15.13
N GLN A 20 -1.09 -12.96 -15.40
CA GLN A 20 0.35 -12.82 -15.21
C GLN A 20 0.74 -12.93 -13.73
N PHE A 21 0.01 -12.24 -12.85
CA PHE A 21 0.23 -12.32 -11.40
C PHE A 21 0.07 -13.75 -10.86
N LEU A 22 -0.95 -14.49 -11.29
CA LEU A 22 -1.15 -15.88 -10.87
C LEU A 22 -0.03 -16.83 -11.30
N GLN A 23 0.63 -16.54 -12.42
CA GLN A 23 1.77 -17.33 -12.90
C GLN A 23 3.07 -16.99 -12.16
N HIS A 24 3.26 -15.72 -11.79
CA HIS A 24 4.49 -15.20 -11.19
C HIS A 24 4.17 -14.21 -10.06
N PRO A 25 3.59 -14.68 -8.92
CA PRO A 25 3.13 -13.79 -7.84
C PRO A 25 4.27 -13.05 -7.12
N ASP A 26 5.46 -13.67 -7.10
CA ASP A 26 6.67 -13.11 -6.47
C ASP A 26 7.42 -12.15 -7.40
N ASP A 27 6.97 -11.99 -8.65
CA ASP A 27 7.57 -11.05 -9.60
C ASP A 27 6.90 -9.69 -9.50
N LEU A 28 7.67 -8.68 -9.08
CA LEU A 28 7.22 -7.29 -8.99
C LEU A 28 6.66 -6.78 -10.34
N GLN A 29 7.18 -7.27 -11.48
CA GLN A 29 6.66 -6.91 -12.80
C GLN A 29 5.22 -7.39 -13.01
N SER A 30 4.85 -8.53 -12.42
CA SER A 30 3.47 -9.04 -12.46
C SER A 30 2.52 -8.12 -11.67
N VAL A 31 2.95 -7.61 -10.51
CA VAL A 31 2.19 -6.62 -9.72
C VAL A 31 2.02 -5.31 -10.51
N TYR A 32 3.08 -4.82 -11.16
CA TYR A 32 2.99 -3.64 -12.02
C TYR A 32 2.06 -3.85 -13.21
N ALA A 33 2.03 -5.06 -13.80
CA ALA A 33 1.09 -5.38 -14.87
C ALA A 33 -0.37 -5.34 -14.40
N VAL A 34 -0.66 -5.82 -13.17
CA VAL A 34 -1.98 -5.68 -12.56
C VAL A 34 -2.30 -4.19 -12.33
N ALA A 35 -1.37 -3.43 -11.74
CA ALA A 35 -1.55 -2.00 -11.50
C ALA A 35 -1.84 -1.23 -12.80
N ALA A 36 -1.07 -1.47 -13.85
CA ALA A 36 -1.29 -0.86 -15.17
C ALA A 36 -2.65 -1.27 -15.78
N SER A 37 -3.15 -2.48 -15.48
CA SER A 37 -4.42 -2.98 -16.00
C SER A 37 -5.63 -2.22 -15.46
N VAL A 38 -5.55 -1.65 -14.25
CA VAL A 38 -6.63 -0.88 -13.61
C VAL A 38 -6.56 0.62 -13.90
N GLN A 39 -5.44 1.12 -14.44
CA GLN A 39 -5.29 2.54 -14.78
C GLN A 39 -6.37 2.98 -15.78
N GLY A 40 -6.91 4.19 -15.56
CA GLY A 40 -7.97 4.77 -16.40
C GLY A 40 -9.33 4.07 -16.27
N SER A 41 -9.48 3.10 -15.35
CA SER A 41 -10.77 2.48 -15.06
C SER A 41 -11.70 3.41 -14.27
N PRO A 42 -13.03 3.22 -14.32
CA PRO A 42 -13.97 3.94 -13.45
C PRO A 42 -13.67 3.72 -11.96
N MET A 43 -13.16 2.55 -11.58
CA MET A 43 -12.76 2.23 -10.21
C MET A 43 -11.54 3.06 -9.77
N ALA A 44 -10.52 3.20 -10.63
CA ALA A 44 -9.38 4.06 -10.36
C ALA A 44 -9.80 5.53 -10.22
N ALA A 45 -10.72 6.01 -11.05
CA ALA A 45 -11.27 7.35 -10.92
C ALA A 45 -12.05 7.54 -9.60
N GLN A 46 -12.75 6.50 -9.12
CA GLN A 46 -13.44 6.55 -7.82
C GLN A 46 -12.44 6.60 -6.66
N MET A 47 -11.39 5.79 -6.70
CA MET A 47 -10.28 5.83 -5.75
C MET A 47 -9.66 7.24 -5.68
N MET A 48 -9.33 7.84 -6.83
CA MET A 48 -8.76 9.19 -6.87
C MET A 48 -9.69 10.23 -6.27
N ARG A 49 -11.00 10.20 -6.56
CA ARG A 49 -11.96 11.12 -5.93
C ARG A 49 -12.02 10.94 -4.41
N HIS A 50 -11.96 9.70 -3.94
CA HIS A 50 -11.92 9.42 -2.50
C HIS A 50 -10.66 10.00 -1.87
N MET A 51 -9.48 9.73 -2.43
CA MET A 51 -8.21 10.22 -1.89
C MET A 51 -8.12 11.76 -1.91
N LEU A 52 -8.60 12.40 -2.98
CA LEU A 52 -8.64 13.87 -3.05
C LEU A 52 -9.61 14.51 -2.05
N SER A 53 -10.59 13.75 -1.55
CA SER A 53 -11.50 14.23 -0.50
C SER A 53 -10.93 14.10 0.92
N GLU A 54 -9.81 13.40 1.10
CA GLU A 54 -9.16 13.24 2.40
C GLU A 54 -8.44 14.54 2.80
N PRO A 55 -8.77 15.13 3.97
CA PRO A 55 -8.26 16.46 4.36
C PRO A 55 -6.73 16.53 4.40
N GLY A 56 -6.06 15.49 4.89
CA GLY A 56 -4.60 15.44 4.98
C GLY A 56 -3.93 15.42 3.60
N ILE A 57 -4.49 14.68 2.65
CA ILE A 57 -4.03 14.66 1.26
C ILE A 57 -4.23 16.03 0.61
N ALA A 58 -5.42 16.61 0.76
CA ALA A 58 -5.72 17.92 0.20
C ALA A 58 -4.77 19.01 0.74
N ALA A 59 -4.47 18.99 2.05
CA ALA A 59 -3.51 19.91 2.67
C ALA A 59 -2.09 19.75 2.10
N MET A 60 -1.59 18.51 1.99
CA MET A 60 -0.25 18.24 1.42
C MET A 60 -0.14 18.68 -0.04
N ILE A 61 -1.18 18.51 -0.84
CA ILE A 61 -1.24 18.99 -2.22
C ILE A 61 -1.18 20.53 -2.26
N GLN A 62 -2.01 21.20 -1.45
CA GLN A 62 -2.04 22.66 -1.37
C GLN A 62 -0.69 23.26 -0.94
N GLU A 63 -0.02 22.60 0.01
CA GLU A 63 1.30 23.01 0.51
C GLU A 63 2.44 22.60 -0.41
N GLN A 64 2.18 21.83 -1.46
CA GLN A 64 3.20 21.20 -2.31
C GLN A 64 4.23 20.41 -1.49
N TRP A 65 3.76 19.82 -0.37
CA TRP A 65 4.62 19.10 0.55
C TRP A 65 5.28 17.89 -0.13
N ARG A 66 6.54 17.65 0.20
CA ARG A 66 7.32 16.46 -0.19
C ARG A 66 8.14 15.99 0.99
N PRO A 67 8.30 14.67 1.17
CA PRO A 67 9.21 14.16 2.18
C PRO A 67 10.66 14.53 1.85
N ALA A 68 11.47 14.72 2.88
CA ALA A 68 12.91 14.81 2.70
C ALA A 68 13.48 13.47 2.19
N ALA A 69 14.64 13.51 1.54
CA ALA A 69 15.34 12.30 1.13
C ALA A 69 15.60 11.39 2.35
N ILE A 70 15.34 10.10 2.18
CA ILE A 70 15.48 9.10 3.25
C ILE A 70 16.94 8.65 3.34
N ASP A 71 17.54 8.85 4.50
CA ASP A 71 18.86 8.31 4.88
C ASP A 71 18.65 7.19 5.91
N LEU A 72 18.74 5.93 5.47
CA LEU A 72 18.53 4.76 6.33
C LEU A 72 19.56 4.65 7.46
N ASP A 73 20.80 5.10 7.23
CA ASP A 73 21.84 5.05 8.26
C ASP A 73 21.55 6.07 9.37
N ALA A 74 21.10 7.26 8.99
CA ALA A 74 20.65 8.26 9.95
C ALA A 74 19.38 7.82 10.71
N LEU A 75 18.41 7.20 10.03
CA LEU A 75 17.18 6.71 10.65
C LEU A 75 17.45 5.57 11.65
N GLU A 76 18.40 4.69 11.36
CA GLU A 76 18.78 3.58 12.26
C GLU A 76 19.34 4.08 13.60
N GLN A 77 19.96 5.26 13.63
CA GLN A 77 20.53 5.88 14.85
C GLN A 77 19.47 6.61 15.69
N LEU A 78 18.23 6.64 15.25
CA LEU A 78 17.12 7.24 16.02
C LEU A 78 16.80 6.40 17.27
N PRO A 79 16.10 6.96 18.25
CA PRO A 79 15.73 6.23 19.46
C PRO A 79 15.05 4.89 19.14
N ALA A 80 15.41 3.85 19.89
CA ALA A 80 14.81 2.52 19.72
C ALA A 80 13.28 2.59 19.85
N GLY A 81 12.58 1.93 18.93
CA GLY A 81 11.12 1.95 18.87
C GLY A 81 10.51 3.22 18.26
N SER A 82 11.31 4.16 17.76
CA SER A 82 10.81 5.24 16.90
C SER A 82 10.41 4.71 15.51
N LEU A 83 9.52 5.42 14.83
CA LEU A 83 9.09 5.02 13.49
C LEU A 83 10.29 4.87 12.54
N GLY A 84 11.22 5.82 12.54
CA GLY A 84 12.38 5.81 11.66
C GLY A 84 13.35 4.65 11.95
N GLN A 85 13.62 4.37 13.23
CA GLN A 85 14.47 3.25 13.59
C GLN A 85 13.84 1.90 13.18
N CYS A 86 12.54 1.70 13.44
CA CYS A 86 11.82 0.50 13.02
C CYS A 86 11.81 0.35 11.49
N TYR A 87 11.56 1.44 10.77
CA TYR A 87 11.56 1.47 9.30
C TYR A 87 12.94 1.11 8.73
N ALA A 88 14.00 1.77 9.19
CA ALA A 88 15.36 1.50 8.73
C ALA A 88 15.78 0.05 8.99
N SER A 89 15.50 -0.46 10.20
CA SER A 89 15.80 -1.84 10.56
C SER A 89 15.09 -2.85 9.66
N GLN A 90 13.80 -2.62 9.35
CA GLN A 90 13.03 -3.50 8.49
C GLN A 90 13.56 -3.50 7.05
N LEU A 91 13.82 -2.34 6.46
CA LEU A 91 14.31 -2.25 5.08
C LEU A 91 15.71 -2.86 4.93
N LYS A 92 16.62 -2.57 5.86
CA LYS A 92 17.97 -3.14 5.84
C LYS A 92 17.97 -4.66 5.98
N ALA A 93 17.12 -5.20 6.84
CA ALA A 93 16.97 -6.64 6.99
C ALA A 93 16.52 -7.36 5.70
N GLN A 94 15.83 -6.64 4.83
CA GLN A 94 15.34 -7.14 3.53
C GLN A 94 16.28 -6.79 2.36
N GLY A 95 17.35 -6.04 2.60
CA GLY A 95 18.25 -5.54 1.55
C GLY A 95 17.59 -4.51 0.62
N ILE A 96 16.47 -3.92 1.04
CA ILE A 96 15.76 -2.87 0.29
C ILE A 96 16.45 -1.54 0.54
N THR A 97 16.57 -0.72 -0.50
CA THR A 97 17.07 0.64 -0.40
C THR A 97 15.98 1.64 -0.77
N PRO A 98 15.91 2.83 -0.13
CA PRO A 98 14.91 3.84 -0.45
C PRO A 98 14.90 4.22 -1.93
N GLN A 99 16.05 4.15 -2.59
CA GLN A 99 16.19 4.47 -4.02
C GLN A 99 15.38 3.53 -4.92
N THR A 100 15.11 2.30 -4.48
CA THR A 100 14.27 1.35 -5.23
C THR A 100 12.78 1.68 -5.12
N LEU A 101 12.40 2.51 -4.15
CA LEU A 101 11.01 2.87 -3.84
C LEU A 101 10.62 4.25 -4.40
N ILE A 102 11.61 5.07 -4.75
CA ILE A 102 11.39 6.40 -5.33
C ILE A 102 10.97 6.21 -6.79
N ASP A 103 9.75 6.63 -7.11
CA ASP A 103 9.32 6.76 -8.49
C ASP A 103 9.99 8.01 -9.10
N PRO A 104 10.85 7.85 -10.11
CA PRO A 104 11.51 9.00 -10.74
C PRO A 104 10.56 9.83 -11.62
N ALA A 105 9.31 9.39 -11.81
CA ALA A 105 8.34 10.10 -12.62
C ALA A 105 8.05 11.48 -12.01
N PRO A 106 7.91 12.54 -12.83
CA PRO A 106 7.57 13.86 -12.32
C PRO A 106 6.13 13.87 -11.78
N ILE A 107 5.91 14.60 -10.68
CA ILE A 107 4.58 14.87 -10.17
C ILE A 107 4.03 16.11 -10.90
N ALA A 108 3.21 15.85 -11.93
CA ALA A 108 2.67 16.90 -12.78
C ALA A 108 1.27 17.40 -12.35
N ASN A 109 0.57 16.60 -11.54
CA ASN A 109 -0.80 16.87 -11.10
C ASN A 109 -1.12 16.15 -9.77
N ASP A 110 -2.29 16.42 -9.21
CA ASP A 110 -2.75 15.87 -7.93
C ASP A 110 -2.87 14.34 -7.95
N GLN A 111 -3.20 13.74 -9.09
CA GLN A 111 -3.29 12.27 -9.21
C GLN A 111 -1.90 11.64 -9.14
N ASP A 112 -0.91 12.26 -9.79
CA ASP A 112 0.49 11.80 -9.68
C ASP A 112 0.96 11.91 -8.24
N PHE A 113 0.61 12.99 -7.51
CA PHE A 113 0.93 13.13 -6.10
C PHE A 113 0.39 11.96 -5.29
N ILE A 114 -0.89 11.60 -5.46
CA ILE A 114 -1.51 10.48 -4.75
C ILE A 114 -0.79 9.16 -5.06
N VAL A 115 -0.48 8.89 -6.33
CA VAL A 115 0.23 7.67 -6.74
C VAL A 115 1.60 7.59 -6.09
N HIS A 116 2.36 8.69 -6.11
CA HIS A 116 3.67 8.76 -5.43
C HIS A 116 3.51 8.53 -3.93
N ARG A 117 2.57 9.24 -3.28
CA ARG A 117 2.32 9.11 -1.84
C ARG A 117 2.01 7.69 -1.41
N LEU A 118 1.16 6.97 -2.15
CA LEU A 118 0.83 5.57 -1.90
C LEU A 118 2.04 4.65 -2.03
N LYS A 119 2.94 4.90 -2.98
CA LYS A 119 4.18 4.13 -3.15
C LYS A 119 5.19 4.42 -2.05
N GLU A 120 5.46 5.70 -1.79
CA GLU A 120 6.45 6.16 -0.80
C GLU A 120 6.10 5.71 0.63
N THR A 121 4.80 5.62 0.94
CA THR A 121 4.34 5.18 2.27
C THR A 121 4.16 3.68 2.42
N HIS A 122 4.28 2.89 1.36
CA HIS A 122 4.00 1.46 1.38
C HIS A 122 4.73 0.73 2.52
N ASP A 123 6.06 0.88 2.60
CA ASP A 123 6.86 0.20 3.62
C ASP A 123 6.68 0.82 5.02
N ILE A 124 6.36 2.11 5.09
CA ILE A 124 5.99 2.74 6.38
C ILE A 124 4.70 2.11 6.91
N VAL A 125 3.74 1.80 6.02
CA VAL A 125 2.48 1.15 6.40
C VAL A 125 2.72 -0.28 6.89
N HIS A 126 3.67 -1.04 6.32
CA HIS A 126 4.11 -2.33 6.89
C HIS A 126 4.56 -2.18 8.34
N VAL A 127 5.43 -1.20 8.63
CA VAL A 127 5.91 -0.92 10.00
C VAL A 127 4.76 -0.54 10.94
N LEU A 128 3.84 0.31 10.49
CA LEU A 128 2.71 0.79 11.28
C LEU A 128 1.72 -0.33 11.59
N THR A 129 1.38 -1.16 10.61
CA THR A 129 0.35 -2.20 10.71
C THR A 129 0.90 -3.54 11.22
N GLY A 130 2.23 -3.75 11.09
CA GLY A 130 2.91 -4.99 11.47
C GLY A 130 2.60 -6.17 10.55
N PHE A 131 2.07 -5.93 9.36
CA PHE A 131 2.05 -6.96 8.32
C PHE A 131 3.47 -7.23 7.84
N GLY A 132 3.84 -8.51 7.75
CA GLY A 132 5.10 -8.93 7.15
C GLY A 132 5.15 -8.66 5.65
N VAL A 133 6.34 -8.83 5.07
CA VAL A 133 6.58 -8.70 3.61
C VAL A 133 6.52 -10.04 2.88
N ASP A 134 6.09 -11.09 3.59
CA ASP A 134 5.75 -12.37 2.97
C ASP A 134 4.37 -12.29 2.27
N GLY A 135 4.05 -13.27 1.44
CA GLY A 135 2.82 -13.26 0.64
C GLY A 135 1.54 -13.08 1.46
N VAL A 136 1.46 -13.65 2.67
CA VAL A 136 0.29 -13.52 3.56
C VAL A 136 0.23 -12.10 4.12
N GLY A 137 1.37 -11.55 4.56
CA GLY A 137 1.47 -10.18 5.06
C GLY A 137 1.13 -9.15 4.00
N GLU A 138 1.66 -9.32 2.78
CA GLU A 138 1.33 -8.45 1.64
C GLU A 138 -0.18 -8.43 1.34
N ILE A 139 -0.84 -9.58 1.31
CA ILE A 139 -2.29 -9.64 1.07
C ILE A 139 -3.07 -9.03 2.25
N GLY A 140 -2.61 -9.21 3.49
CA GLY A 140 -3.16 -8.51 4.66
C GLY A 140 -3.06 -6.99 4.53
N LEU A 141 -1.91 -6.49 4.07
CA LEU A 141 -1.70 -5.07 3.77
C LEU A 141 -2.60 -4.58 2.63
N GLN A 142 -2.81 -5.39 1.59
CA GLN A 142 -3.75 -5.03 0.51
C GLN A 142 -5.19 -4.93 1.03
N ALA A 143 -5.59 -5.76 2.00
CA ALA A 143 -6.90 -5.64 2.63
C ALA A 143 -7.03 -4.34 3.45
N PHE A 144 -5.97 -3.95 4.19
CA PHE A 144 -5.88 -2.65 4.83
C PHE A 144 -5.99 -1.50 3.82
N ASN A 145 -5.20 -1.55 2.74
CA ASN A 145 -5.20 -0.54 1.69
C ASN A 145 -6.57 -0.42 0.99
N LEU A 146 -7.28 -1.54 0.78
CA LEU A 146 -8.61 -1.50 0.19
C LEU A 146 -9.60 -0.74 1.06
N ALA A 147 -9.54 -0.94 2.38
CA ALA A 147 -10.39 -0.22 3.33
C ALA A 147 -10.05 1.29 3.39
N GLN A 148 -8.76 1.63 3.33
CA GLN A 148 -8.26 3.00 3.45
C GLN A 148 -8.46 3.83 2.17
N ASN A 149 -8.07 3.30 1.02
CA ASN A 149 -7.96 4.08 -0.22
C ASN A 149 -8.85 3.58 -1.37
N ARG A 150 -9.64 2.49 -1.15
CA ARG A 150 -10.51 1.88 -2.15
C ARG A 150 -9.78 1.41 -3.41
N SER A 151 -8.55 0.92 -3.24
CA SER A 151 -7.67 0.53 -4.35
C SER A 151 -8.24 -0.62 -5.19
N PRO A 152 -8.47 -0.44 -6.48
CA PRO A 152 -8.85 -1.55 -7.35
C PRO A 152 -7.70 -2.56 -7.55
N LEU A 153 -6.44 -2.12 -7.41
CA LEU A 153 -5.27 -3.01 -7.38
C LEU A 153 -5.36 -3.99 -6.20
N ALA A 154 -5.69 -3.48 -5.01
CA ALA A 154 -5.83 -4.32 -3.81
C ALA A 154 -6.88 -5.42 -4.00
N VAL A 155 -8.03 -5.11 -4.64
CA VAL A 155 -9.05 -6.12 -4.96
C VAL A 155 -8.47 -7.26 -5.80
N LEU A 156 -7.72 -6.93 -6.86
CA LEU A 156 -7.15 -7.93 -7.75
C LEU A 156 -6.05 -8.76 -7.08
N LEU A 157 -5.20 -8.13 -6.25
CA LEU A 157 -4.15 -8.83 -5.51
C LEU A 157 -4.72 -9.76 -4.44
N ILE A 158 -5.73 -9.33 -3.68
CA ILE A 158 -6.42 -10.18 -2.70
C ILE A 158 -7.05 -11.38 -3.40
N PHE A 159 -7.78 -11.16 -4.50
CA PHE A 159 -8.40 -12.22 -5.27
C PHE A 159 -7.35 -13.19 -5.84
N GLY A 160 -6.28 -12.65 -6.43
CA GLY A 160 -5.17 -13.43 -6.94
C GLY A 160 -4.47 -14.25 -5.87
N GLY A 161 -4.20 -13.66 -4.70
CA GLY A 161 -3.60 -14.36 -3.56
C GLY A 161 -4.47 -15.53 -3.09
N MET A 162 -5.79 -15.33 -2.96
CA MET A 162 -6.71 -16.42 -2.61
C MET A 162 -6.71 -17.55 -3.65
N LEU A 163 -6.74 -17.21 -4.95
CA LEU A 163 -6.68 -18.22 -6.01
C LEU A 163 -5.36 -18.98 -5.98
N LYS A 164 -4.24 -18.28 -5.80
CA LYS A 164 -2.92 -18.91 -5.75
C LYS A 164 -2.79 -19.87 -4.57
N THR A 165 -3.25 -19.45 -3.38
CA THR A 165 -3.25 -20.31 -2.18
C THR A 165 -4.02 -21.61 -2.41
N LEU A 166 -5.19 -21.53 -3.07
CA LEU A 166 -5.97 -22.72 -3.41
C LEU A 166 -5.30 -23.59 -4.49
N GLN A 167 -4.67 -22.96 -5.50
CA GLN A 167 -3.94 -23.71 -6.54
C GLN A 167 -2.73 -24.47 -5.99
N ASP A 168 -2.04 -23.90 -5.01
CA ASP A 168 -0.84 -24.48 -4.40
C ASP A 168 -1.17 -25.42 -3.22
N ASP A 169 -2.45 -25.70 -2.98
CA ASP A 169 -2.93 -26.54 -1.85
C ASP A 169 -2.38 -26.07 -0.48
N GLN A 170 -2.25 -24.73 -0.32
CA GLN A 170 -1.76 -24.14 0.91
C GLN A 170 -2.91 -23.86 1.89
N PRO A 171 -2.65 -23.87 3.21
CA PRO A 171 -3.66 -23.53 4.20
C PRO A 171 -4.22 -22.11 3.98
N LEU A 172 -5.53 -22.01 3.78
CA LEU A 172 -6.20 -20.74 3.48
C LEU A 172 -6.45 -19.91 4.75
N GLU A 173 -6.42 -20.51 5.92
CA GLU A 173 -6.79 -19.90 7.20
C GLU A 173 -5.91 -18.67 7.52
N ALA A 174 -4.59 -18.80 7.38
CA ALA A 174 -3.65 -17.70 7.66
C ALA A 174 -3.92 -16.49 6.76
N LEU A 175 -4.19 -16.75 5.47
CA LEU A 175 -4.51 -15.70 4.50
C LEU A 175 -5.83 -15.02 4.83
N LEU A 176 -6.89 -15.77 5.16
CA LEU A 176 -8.18 -15.22 5.52
C LEU A 176 -8.12 -14.41 6.82
N HIS A 177 -7.34 -14.85 7.81
CA HIS A 177 -7.09 -14.08 9.02
C HIS A 177 -6.36 -12.77 8.71
N ALA A 178 -5.33 -12.78 7.88
CA ALA A 178 -4.62 -11.57 7.47
C ALA A 178 -5.54 -10.58 6.74
N ILE A 179 -6.38 -11.08 5.81
CA ILE A 179 -7.38 -10.27 5.10
C ILE A 179 -8.38 -9.65 6.08
N SER A 180 -8.97 -10.45 6.99
CA SER A 180 -9.93 -9.96 7.98
C SER A 180 -9.32 -8.89 8.87
N ARG A 181 -8.11 -9.16 9.41
CA ARG A 181 -7.37 -8.20 10.24
C ARG A 181 -7.05 -6.92 9.48
N GLY A 182 -6.64 -7.01 8.21
CA GLY A 182 -6.35 -5.85 7.38
C GLY A 182 -7.58 -4.97 7.19
N PHE A 183 -8.71 -5.56 6.81
CA PHE A 183 -9.98 -4.82 6.67
C PHE A 183 -10.42 -4.15 7.96
N GLU A 184 -10.46 -4.90 9.06
CA GLU A 184 -10.89 -4.35 10.35
C GLU A 184 -10.01 -3.20 10.82
N MET A 185 -8.69 -3.36 10.66
CA MET A 185 -7.73 -2.31 10.99
C MET A 185 -7.92 -1.08 10.10
N GLY A 186 -8.02 -1.28 8.78
CA GLY A 186 -8.16 -0.19 7.83
C GLY A 186 -9.47 0.59 7.97
N LEU A 187 -10.57 -0.07 8.37
CA LEU A 187 -11.85 0.58 8.62
C LEU A 187 -11.86 1.44 9.90
N LYS A 188 -11.03 1.10 10.88
CA LYS A 188 -10.95 1.80 12.17
C LYS A 188 -9.89 2.90 12.19
N ALA A 189 -8.87 2.76 11.35
CA ALA A 189 -7.75 3.68 11.32
C ALA A 189 -8.10 5.02 10.66
N GLU A 190 -7.40 6.08 11.07
CA GLU A 190 -7.36 7.34 10.33
C GLU A 190 -6.72 7.10 8.94
N CYS A 191 -6.91 8.03 8.00
CA CYS A 191 -6.28 7.93 6.67
C CYS A 191 -4.77 8.06 6.79
N VAL A 192 -4.06 6.92 6.90
CA VAL A 192 -2.62 6.87 7.22
C VAL A 192 -1.79 7.67 6.23
N VAL A 193 -2.08 7.56 4.94
CA VAL A 193 -1.33 8.25 3.88
C VAL A 193 -1.60 9.77 3.84
N GLY A 194 -2.59 10.24 4.58
CA GLY A 194 -2.90 11.65 4.78
C GLY A 194 -2.03 12.34 5.84
N TYR A 195 -1.13 11.61 6.49
CA TYR A 195 -0.21 12.14 7.50
C TYR A 195 1.20 12.32 6.93
N LYS A 196 1.90 13.36 7.35
CA LYS A 196 3.32 13.62 7.04
C LYS A 196 4.22 12.76 7.95
N LEU A 197 4.15 11.44 7.76
CA LEU A 197 4.82 10.46 8.62
C LEU A 197 6.33 10.70 8.70
N GLU A 198 6.92 11.10 7.58
CA GLU A 198 8.35 11.33 7.42
C GLU A 198 8.86 12.55 8.23
N ASP A 199 8.00 13.52 8.52
CA ASP A 199 8.34 14.64 9.40
C ASP A 199 8.46 14.17 10.87
N GLY A 200 7.93 13.00 11.19
CA GLY A 200 7.87 12.41 12.53
C GLY A 200 8.73 11.16 12.75
N TRP A 201 9.82 10.96 12.00
CA TRP A 201 10.69 9.78 12.13
C TRP A 201 11.17 9.49 13.57
N LYS A 202 11.43 10.54 14.37
CA LYS A 202 11.91 10.41 15.78
C LYS A 202 10.80 9.99 16.73
N ARG A 203 9.56 10.12 16.33
CA ARG A 203 8.39 9.86 17.18
C ARG A 203 8.25 8.35 17.42
N PRO A 204 7.92 7.92 18.66
CA PRO A 204 7.65 6.51 18.96
C PRO A 204 6.57 5.91 18.06
N LEU A 205 6.81 4.69 17.59
CA LEU A 205 5.85 3.95 16.76
C LEU A 205 4.51 3.74 17.49
N SER A 206 4.56 3.55 18.81
CA SER A 206 3.34 3.42 19.64
C SER A 206 2.48 4.69 19.65
N GLU A 207 3.10 5.87 19.62
CA GLU A 207 2.37 7.14 19.53
C GLU A 207 1.71 7.32 18.15
N TRP A 208 2.44 6.98 17.08
CA TRP A 208 1.85 6.97 15.75
C TRP A 208 0.66 6.01 15.67
N ARG A 209 0.80 4.79 16.21
CA ARG A 209 -0.31 3.83 16.25
C ARG A 209 -1.50 4.36 17.04
N ALA A 210 -1.26 5.01 18.17
CA ALA A 210 -2.35 5.60 18.97
C ALA A 210 -3.09 6.70 18.20
N GLU A 211 -2.37 7.63 17.59
CA GLU A 211 -2.96 8.72 16.81
C GLU A 211 -3.74 8.21 15.60
N LEU A 212 -3.15 7.24 14.89
CA LEU A 212 -3.76 6.63 13.70
C LEU A 212 -4.85 5.59 14.03
N LYS A 213 -5.16 5.37 15.30
CA LYS A 213 -6.11 4.35 15.78
C LYS A 213 -5.76 2.93 15.34
N LEU A 214 -4.47 2.66 15.23
CA LEU A 214 -3.94 1.33 14.93
C LEU A 214 -3.73 0.53 16.23
N PRO A 215 -3.78 -0.83 16.17
CA PRO A 215 -3.53 -1.67 17.33
C PRO A 215 -2.11 -1.47 17.90
N GLN A 216 -1.98 -1.42 19.21
CA GLN A 216 -0.69 -1.31 19.89
C GLN A 216 0.06 -2.64 19.92
N SER A 217 -0.66 -3.75 20.06
CA SER A 217 -0.12 -5.11 19.96
C SER A 217 -0.48 -5.69 18.61
N LEU A 218 0.51 -6.22 17.93
CA LEU A 218 0.38 -6.90 16.64
C LEU A 218 0.42 -8.41 16.92
N ALA A 219 -0.66 -8.92 17.53
CA ALA A 219 -0.85 -10.36 17.76
C ALA A 219 -1.26 -11.06 16.47
#